data_93c759292e7881cd7ae084ce132e0818
#
_entry.id   93c759292e7881cd7ae084ce132e0818
#
_cell.length_a   1.000
_cell.length_b   1.000
_cell.length_c   1.000
_cell.angle_alpha   90.00
_cell.angle_beta   90.00
_cell.angle_gamma   90.00
#
_symmetry.space_group_name_H-M   'P 1'
#
loop_
_entity.id
_entity.type
_entity.pdbx_description
1 polymer ?
#
loop_
_entity_poly.entity_id
_entity_poly.type
_entity_poly.pdbx_seq_one_letter_code
_entity_poly.pdbx_strand_id
1 'polypeptide(L)'
;MANESITRRLAAILAADVVGYSRLMERDETATYTRMMTRWRQVLEPLVAEHQGRVFKRTGDGIFAEFSSAVNAVECAAHLQRAMAEANAETPPDEAIVLRVGVNMGDIMVADNDLYGDGVNVAARIEALARPGGVAISDGVHEYVKGRTDLIFVDSGHHEVKNIERPVHVWMWSIDAAEDLTAAVATETPPQIPSRPSIAVLPFDNMSGDPEQGYFADGITEDIITDLSKVSGLFVIARNSSFAYKGRSPDIRQVSRELGVRYVLEGSVRRAANRIRINAQMIDGTTGGHLWAERYDRGIEDIFEVQDEVTRTIVTALKVRLTAGEEERRETRARVDPEAYDLFVRSRQAILRFDAQSSAEARSMLERSIAIDPGIAAAYASLSIVALTDYINRWNGGTFDNVSRALELANKAVATDDNEAHGHHALSLALCWGRRYDEAEQAALRVLALDPNSAGGHTALGSIRDFQGLFEDALPYYTRAHRLDPQFDLSLHFLGRTLLNLGRFDEAEIAFKRRLALAPRSDMTRFYLACLYGRTGRHEEARRYWHEVFEVNPGFSLDHLRRALPYRDTAVIDRLTDGLREAGISL
;
A
#
# COMPACT_ATOMS: atom_id res chain seq x y z
N MET A 1 -56.60 -18.50 -26.50
CA MET A 1 -55.51 -18.01 -25.62
C MET A 1 -54.26 -18.74 -26.05
N ALA A 2 -53.39 -18.04 -26.77
CA ALA A 2 -52.12 -18.60 -27.19
C ALA A 2 -51.25 -18.82 -25.94
N ASN A 3 -50.72 -20.02 -25.80
CA ASN A 3 -49.81 -20.40 -24.72
C ASN A 3 -48.47 -19.68 -25.03
N GLU A 4 -48.21 -18.52 -24.40
CA GLU A 4 -46.92 -17.85 -24.50
C GLU A 4 -45.87 -18.77 -23.90
N SER A 5 -45.03 -19.34 -24.75
CA SER A 5 -43.93 -20.21 -24.32
C SER A 5 -42.84 -19.37 -23.67
N ILE A 6 -42.81 -19.33 -22.33
CA ILE A 6 -41.71 -18.76 -21.59
C ILE A 6 -40.46 -19.57 -21.90
N THR A 7 -39.50 -18.95 -22.60
CA THR A 7 -38.22 -19.58 -22.92
C THR A 7 -37.17 -19.13 -21.89
N ARG A 8 -36.49 -20.08 -21.26
CA ARG A 8 -35.34 -19.81 -20.38
C ARG A 8 -34.02 -20.01 -21.12
N ARG A 9 -33.08 -19.13 -20.91
CA ARG A 9 -31.71 -19.26 -21.42
C ARG A 9 -30.70 -18.55 -20.57
N LEU A 10 -29.43 -18.96 -20.63
CA LEU A 10 -28.31 -18.29 -20.02
C LEU A 10 -27.90 -17.06 -20.86
N ALA A 11 -27.69 -15.92 -20.22
CA ALA A 11 -27.18 -14.72 -20.88
C ALA A 11 -26.33 -13.88 -19.91
N ALA A 12 -25.42 -13.10 -20.46
CA ALA A 12 -24.73 -12.03 -19.70
C ALA A 12 -25.57 -10.76 -19.82
N ILE A 13 -25.84 -10.14 -18.68
CA ILE A 13 -26.65 -8.93 -18.55
C ILE A 13 -25.75 -7.81 -18.06
N LEU A 14 -25.72 -6.72 -18.81
CA LEU A 14 -25.11 -5.46 -18.47
C LEU A 14 -26.20 -4.49 -17.97
N ALA A 15 -26.04 -3.97 -16.77
CA ALA A 15 -26.83 -2.87 -16.23
C ALA A 15 -25.95 -1.62 -16.12
N ALA A 16 -26.43 -0.47 -16.55
CA ALA A 16 -25.72 0.81 -16.40
C ALA A 16 -26.68 1.89 -15.91
N ASP A 17 -26.20 2.75 -15.00
CA ASP A 17 -26.98 3.82 -14.37
C ASP A 17 -26.18 5.11 -14.24
N VAL A 18 -26.86 6.28 -14.26
CA VAL A 18 -26.20 7.59 -14.17
C VAL A 18 -25.98 7.99 -12.71
N VAL A 19 -24.74 8.25 -12.35
CA VAL A 19 -24.36 8.67 -10.99
C VAL A 19 -24.98 10.03 -10.65
N GLY A 20 -25.77 10.07 -9.57
CA GLY A 20 -26.34 11.31 -9.05
C GLY A 20 -27.34 11.98 -9.99
N TYR A 21 -28.04 11.22 -10.81
CA TYR A 21 -29.01 11.72 -11.80
C TYR A 21 -30.02 12.70 -11.22
N SER A 22 -30.64 12.40 -10.07
CA SER A 22 -31.60 13.30 -9.42
C SER A 22 -30.99 14.70 -9.14
N ARG A 23 -29.75 14.76 -8.68
CA ARG A 23 -29.03 16.02 -8.42
C ARG A 23 -28.74 16.80 -9.72
N LEU A 24 -28.41 16.09 -10.80
CA LEU A 24 -28.20 16.71 -12.12
C LEU A 24 -29.52 17.28 -12.67
N MET A 25 -30.63 16.54 -12.51
CA MET A 25 -31.98 16.96 -12.92
C MET A 25 -32.50 18.16 -12.12
N GLU A 26 -32.26 18.21 -10.80
CA GLU A 26 -32.61 19.35 -9.96
C GLU A 26 -31.91 20.65 -10.39
N ARG A 27 -30.71 20.56 -10.94
CA ARG A 27 -29.93 21.69 -11.39
C ARG A 27 -30.38 22.23 -12.77
N ASP A 28 -30.50 21.35 -13.74
CA ASP A 28 -31.01 21.67 -15.09
C ASP A 28 -31.58 20.38 -15.74
N GLU A 29 -32.89 20.24 -15.63
CA GLU A 29 -33.62 19.08 -16.12
C GLU A 29 -33.47 18.90 -17.64
N THR A 30 -33.65 19.96 -18.41
CA THR A 30 -33.66 19.91 -19.88
C THR A 30 -32.27 19.59 -20.43
N ALA A 31 -31.24 20.28 -19.93
CA ALA A 31 -29.88 20.08 -20.38
C ALA A 31 -29.36 18.68 -19.97
N THR A 32 -29.63 18.23 -18.73
CA THR A 32 -29.26 16.89 -18.24
C THR A 32 -29.89 15.78 -19.07
N TYR A 33 -31.21 15.85 -19.29
CA TYR A 33 -31.90 14.86 -20.11
C TYR A 33 -31.38 14.82 -21.55
N THR A 34 -31.20 15.99 -22.18
CA THR A 34 -30.71 16.09 -23.55
C THR A 34 -29.29 15.52 -23.67
N ARG A 35 -28.40 15.83 -22.72
CA ARG A 35 -27.01 15.34 -22.68
C ARG A 35 -26.99 13.80 -22.50
N MET A 36 -27.76 13.29 -21.55
CA MET A 36 -27.88 11.85 -21.31
C MET A 36 -28.38 11.11 -22.57
N MET A 37 -29.47 11.59 -23.18
CA MET A 37 -30.01 10.96 -24.39
C MET A 37 -29.05 11.03 -25.58
N THR A 38 -28.23 12.07 -25.66
CA THR A 38 -27.17 12.19 -26.66
C THR A 38 -26.09 11.12 -26.43
N ARG A 39 -25.64 10.93 -25.18
CA ARG A 39 -24.67 9.89 -24.80
C ARG A 39 -25.21 8.47 -25.09
N TRP A 40 -26.51 8.23 -24.80
CA TRP A 40 -27.13 6.94 -25.09
C TRP A 40 -27.06 6.63 -26.59
N ARG A 41 -27.44 7.56 -27.44
CA ARG A 41 -27.50 7.34 -28.90
C ARG A 41 -26.14 7.35 -29.57
N GLN A 42 -25.21 8.17 -29.12
CA GLN A 42 -23.92 8.36 -29.80
C GLN A 42 -22.82 7.44 -29.27
N VAL A 43 -22.90 7.00 -28.01
CA VAL A 43 -21.85 6.22 -27.34
C VAL A 43 -22.35 4.83 -26.96
N LEU A 44 -23.40 4.73 -26.11
CA LEU A 44 -23.79 3.46 -25.50
C LEU A 44 -24.38 2.48 -26.51
N GLU A 45 -25.39 2.91 -27.27
CA GLU A 45 -26.09 2.00 -28.22
C GLU A 45 -25.16 1.48 -29.33
N PRO A 46 -24.28 2.30 -29.94
CA PRO A 46 -23.30 1.81 -30.91
C PRO A 46 -22.33 0.80 -30.31
N LEU A 47 -21.80 1.05 -29.11
CA LEU A 47 -20.86 0.13 -28.43
C LEU A 47 -21.54 -1.20 -28.08
N VAL A 48 -22.76 -1.17 -27.57
CA VAL A 48 -23.52 -2.40 -27.30
C VAL A 48 -23.69 -3.22 -28.57
N ALA A 49 -24.04 -2.58 -29.70
CA ALA A 49 -24.20 -3.26 -30.98
C ALA A 49 -22.88 -3.80 -31.55
N GLU A 50 -21.78 -3.04 -31.44
CA GLU A 50 -20.42 -3.44 -31.83
C GLU A 50 -19.97 -4.72 -31.12
N HIS A 51 -20.27 -4.81 -29.81
CA HIS A 51 -19.97 -5.97 -28.98
C HIS A 51 -21.06 -7.07 -29.06
N GLN A 52 -21.89 -7.05 -30.11
CA GLN A 52 -22.95 -8.07 -30.36
C GLN A 52 -23.97 -8.18 -29.22
N GLY A 53 -24.22 -7.08 -28.52
CA GLY A 53 -25.26 -6.96 -27.51
C GLY A 53 -26.54 -6.36 -28.05
N ARG A 54 -27.60 -6.42 -27.25
CA ARG A 54 -28.89 -5.80 -27.50
C ARG A 54 -29.42 -5.09 -26.27
N VAL A 55 -29.74 -3.80 -26.40
CA VAL A 55 -30.51 -3.09 -25.37
C VAL A 55 -31.95 -3.59 -25.35
N PHE A 56 -32.41 -4.06 -24.19
CA PHE A 56 -33.79 -4.58 -24.06
C PHE A 56 -34.66 -3.75 -23.12
N LYS A 57 -34.04 -2.93 -22.23
CA LYS A 57 -34.81 -2.14 -21.27
C LYS A 57 -34.14 -0.80 -20.96
N ARG A 58 -34.94 0.24 -20.75
CA ARG A 58 -34.53 1.55 -20.24
C ARG A 58 -35.38 1.93 -19.03
N THR A 59 -34.78 2.43 -17.97
CA THR A 59 -35.44 2.74 -16.70
C THR A 59 -35.04 4.15 -16.25
N GLY A 60 -35.62 5.17 -16.94
CA GLY A 60 -35.25 6.55 -16.61
C GLY A 60 -33.77 6.88 -16.94
N ASP A 61 -32.92 6.86 -15.96
CA ASP A 61 -31.46 7.08 -16.03
C ASP A 61 -30.66 5.79 -16.23
N GLY A 62 -31.32 4.62 -16.12
CA GLY A 62 -30.67 3.31 -16.26
C GLY A 62 -30.97 2.62 -17.59
N ILE A 63 -30.07 1.72 -18.00
CA ILE A 63 -30.20 0.91 -19.20
C ILE A 63 -29.74 -0.53 -18.95
N PHE A 64 -30.43 -1.49 -19.61
CA PHE A 64 -30.06 -2.90 -19.57
C PHE A 64 -29.82 -3.43 -20.98
N ALA A 65 -28.70 -4.14 -21.15
CA ALA A 65 -28.33 -4.81 -22.37
C ALA A 65 -28.03 -6.30 -22.12
N GLU A 66 -28.34 -7.16 -23.09
CA GLU A 66 -28.00 -8.57 -23.06
C GLU A 66 -26.91 -8.91 -24.06
N PHE A 67 -26.11 -9.91 -23.71
CA PHE A 67 -25.04 -10.45 -24.54
C PHE A 67 -25.07 -11.98 -24.48
N SER A 68 -24.75 -12.63 -25.61
CA SER A 68 -24.55 -14.07 -25.66
C SER A 68 -23.18 -14.51 -25.09
N SER A 69 -22.25 -13.56 -24.91
CA SER A 69 -20.89 -13.77 -24.40
C SER A 69 -20.61 -12.84 -23.20
N ALA A 70 -20.15 -13.42 -22.10
CA ALA A 70 -19.70 -12.64 -20.94
C ALA A 70 -18.47 -11.80 -21.27
N VAL A 71 -17.57 -12.28 -22.14
CA VAL A 71 -16.39 -11.52 -22.60
C VAL A 71 -16.86 -10.27 -23.33
N ASN A 72 -17.78 -10.39 -24.30
CA ASN A 72 -18.29 -9.25 -25.05
C ASN A 72 -19.00 -8.23 -24.12
N ALA A 73 -19.74 -8.71 -23.11
CA ALA A 73 -20.42 -7.84 -22.16
C ALA A 73 -19.42 -7.02 -21.32
N VAL A 74 -18.35 -7.64 -20.86
CA VAL A 74 -17.33 -7.03 -20.03
C VAL A 74 -16.45 -6.06 -20.84
N GLU A 75 -16.06 -6.43 -22.06
CA GLU A 75 -15.32 -5.53 -22.97
C GLU A 75 -16.17 -4.33 -23.37
N CYS A 76 -17.46 -4.54 -23.67
CA CYS A 76 -18.40 -3.44 -23.91
C CYS A 76 -18.47 -2.49 -22.70
N ALA A 77 -18.59 -3.03 -21.49
CA ALA A 77 -18.63 -2.23 -20.26
C ALA A 77 -17.38 -1.35 -20.10
N ALA A 78 -16.19 -1.91 -20.32
CA ALA A 78 -14.94 -1.18 -20.23
C ALA A 78 -14.78 -0.11 -21.33
N HIS A 79 -15.12 -0.45 -22.58
CA HIS A 79 -15.10 0.51 -23.69
C HIS A 79 -16.12 1.63 -23.47
N LEU A 80 -17.31 1.33 -22.94
CA LEU A 80 -18.32 2.32 -22.60
C LEU A 80 -17.78 3.33 -21.58
N GLN A 81 -17.13 2.87 -20.52
CA GLN A 81 -16.57 3.76 -19.50
C GLN A 81 -15.48 4.67 -20.10
N ARG A 82 -14.56 4.13 -20.92
CA ARG A 82 -13.52 4.92 -21.60
C ARG A 82 -14.14 5.99 -22.52
N ALA A 83 -15.09 5.61 -23.36
CA ALA A 83 -15.76 6.54 -24.27
C ALA A 83 -16.57 7.62 -23.53
N MET A 84 -17.16 7.28 -22.38
CA MET A 84 -17.84 8.27 -21.52
C MET A 84 -16.86 9.24 -20.88
N ALA A 85 -15.68 8.80 -20.45
CA ALA A 85 -14.64 9.66 -19.91
C ALA A 85 -14.12 10.64 -20.97
N GLU A 86 -13.83 10.16 -22.18
CA GLU A 86 -13.45 11.00 -23.32
C GLU A 86 -14.54 12.03 -23.66
N ALA A 87 -15.79 11.58 -23.71
CA ALA A 87 -16.92 12.45 -24.00
C ALA A 87 -17.19 13.50 -22.92
N ASN A 88 -16.71 13.29 -21.69
CA ASN A 88 -16.79 14.25 -20.58
C ASN A 88 -15.55 15.13 -20.44
N ALA A 89 -14.47 14.95 -21.22
CA ALA A 89 -13.18 15.62 -21.03
C ALA A 89 -13.28 17.17 -21.01
N GLU A 90 -14.22 17.75 -21.78
CA GLU A 90 -14.47 19.20 -21.82
C GLU A 90 -15.73 19.61 -21.05
N THR A 91 -16.39 18.68 -20.33
CA THR A 91 -17.61 18.95 -19.56
C THR A 91 -17.24 19.29 -18.11
N PRO A 92 -17.81 20.35 -17.52
CA PRO A 92 -17.60 20.63 -16.10
C PRO A 92 -17.95 19.40 -15.23
N PRO A 93 -17.17 19.09 -14.17
CA PRO A 93 -17.36 17.88 -13.36
C PRO A 93 -18.76 17.74 -12.76
N ASP A 94 -19.41 18.86 -12.47
CA ASP A 94 -20.75 18.95 -11.90
C ASP A 94 -21.88 18.83 -12.92
N GLU A 95 -21.54 18.68 -14.21
CA GLU A 95 -22.45 18.48 -15.34
C GLU A 95 -22.16 17.18 -16.12
N ALA A 96 -21.07 16.49 -15.80
CA ALA A 96 -20.64 15.28 -16.47
C ALA A 96 -21.62 14.11 -16.26
N ILE A 97 -21.90 13.35 -17.32
CA ILE A 97 -22.70 12.12 -17.24
C ILE A 97 -21.73 10.94 -16.96
N VAL A 98 -21.64 10.56 -15.71
CA VAL A 98 -20.79 9.45 -15.25
C VAL A 98 -21.66 8.22 -15.00
N LEU A 99 -21.21 7.04 -15.42
CA LEU A 99 -21.95 5.79 -15.28
C LEU A 99 -21.38 4.89 -14.18
N ARG A 100 -22.25 4.09 -13.58
CA ARG A 100 -21.91 2.81 -12.94
C ARG A 100 -22.34 1.69 -13.86
N VAL A 101 -21.55 0.63 -13.94
CA VAL A 101 -21.88 -0.53 -14.78
C VAL A 101 -21.74 -1.81 -13.97
N GLY A 102 -22.77 -2.67 -14.04
CA GLY A 102 -22.76 -4.02 -13.45
C GLY A 102 -22.94 -5.09 -14.52
N VAL A 103 -22.16 -6.18 -14.47
CA VAL A 103 -22.31 -7.32 -15.39
C VAL A 103 -22.49 -8.60 -14.58
N ASN A 104 -23.56 -9.34 -14.92
CA ASN A 104 -23.83 -10.64 -14.33
C ASN A 104 -24.22 -11.66 -15.39
N MET A 105 -23.92 -12.93 -15.19
CA MET A 105 -24.34 -14.04 -16.03
C MET A 105 -25.32 -14.93 -15.25
N GLY A 106 -26.49 -15.17 -15.82
CA GLY A 106 -27.52 -16.00 -15.18
C GLY A 106 -28.66 -16.37 -16.09
N ASP A 107 -29.57 -17.21 -15.56
CA ASP A 107 -30.77 -17.60 -16.24
C ASP A 107 -31.75 -16.44 -16.37
N ILE A 108 -32.24 -16.24 -17.59
CA ILE A 108 -33.25 -15.23 -17.92
C ILE A 108 -34.47 -15.86 -18.55
N MET A 109 -35.63 -15.27 -18.30
CA MET A 109 -36.90 -15.59 -18.95
C MET A 109 -37.19 -14.52 -20.00
N VAL A 110 -37.52 -14.94 -21.20
CA VAL A 110 -37.89 -14.07 -22.32
C VAL A 110 -39.40 -14.04 -22.43
N ALA A 111 -40.01 -12.86 -22.30
CA ALA A 111 -41.45 -12.62 -22.50
C ALA A 111 -41.64 -11.24 -23.14
N ASP A 112 -42.46 -11.13 -24.18
CA ASP A 112 -42.82 -9.87 -24.87
C ASP A 112 -41.65 -8.95 -25.24
N ASN A 113 -40.52 -9.54 -25.69
CA ASN A 113 -39.31 -8.83 -26.05
C ASN A 113 -38.56 -8.18 -24.85
N ASP A 114 -39.03 -8.40 -23.61
CA ASP A 114 -38.35 -7.99 -22.34
C ASP A 114 -37.74 -9.22 -21.65
N LEU A 115 -36.80 -9.00 -20.76
CA LEU A 115 -36.07 -10.04 -20.03
C LEU A 115 -36.32 -9.92 -18.53
N TYR A 116 -36.61 -11.04 -17.91
CA TYR A 116 -36.93 -11.16 -16.49
C TYR A 116 -36.09 -12.27 -15.85
N GLY A 117 -35.91 -12.22 -14.55
CA GLY A 117 -35.26 -13.28 -13.75
C GLY A 117 -34.16 -12.78 -12.84
N ASP A 118 -33.62 -13.70 -12.03
CA ASP A 118 -32.57 -13.39 -11.05
C ASP A 118 -31.32 -12.83 -11.71
N GLY A 119 -30.97 -13.27 -12.92
CA GLY A 119 -29.82 -12.77 -13.67
C GLY A 119 -29.86 -11.25 -13.90
N VAL A 120 -31.06 -10.70 -14.24
CA VAL A 120 -31.27 -9.25 -14.42
C VAL A 120 -31.23 -8.51 -13.09
N ASN A 121 -31.85 -9.07 -12.05
CA ASN A 121 -31.87 -8.45 -10.71
C ASN A 121 -30.47 -8.37 -10.10
N VAL A 122 -29.67 -9.43 -10.23
CA VAL A 122 -28.28 -9.44 -9.74
C VAL A 122 -27.43 -8.40 -10.48
N ALA A 123 -27.55 -8.27 -11.81
CA ALA A 123 -26.84 -7.26 -12.58
C ALA A 123 -27.12 -5.85 -12.08
N ALA A 124 -28.41 -5.50 -11.83
CA ALA A 124 -28.80 -4.21 -11.28
C ALA A 124 -28.26 -3.97 -9.86
N ARG A 125 -28.14 -5.01 -9.04
CA ARG A 125 -27.60 -4.89 -7.68
C ARG A 125 -26.08 -4.73 -7.68
N ILE A 126 -25.40 -5.44 -8.57
CA ILE A 126 -23.95 -5.32 -8.75
C ILE A 126 -23.60 -3.95 -9.33
N GLU A 127 -24.40 -3.41 -10.25
CA GLU A 127 -24.24 -2.07 -10.81
C GLU A 127 -24.18 -1.02 -9.68
N ALA A 128 -25.10 -1.07 -8.72
CA ALA A 128 -25.14 -0.14 -7.60
C ALA A 128 -23.89 -0.19 -6.68
N LEU A 129 -23.14 -1.30 -6.71
CA LEU A 129 -21.87 -1.46 -5.99
C LEU A 129 -20.68 -0.90 -6.78
N ALA A 130 -20.82 -0.72 -8.10
CA ALA A 130 -19.78 -0.16 -8.94
C ALA A 130 -19.48 1.29 -8.54
N ARG A 131 -18.21 1.68 -8.68
CA ARG A 131 -17.81 3.08 -8.51
C ARG A 131 -18.26 3.93 -9.68
N PRO A 132 -18.40 5.25 -9.49
CA PRO A 132 -18.53 6.17 -10.60
C PRO A 132 -17.40 5.96 -11.64
N GLY A 133 -17.76 5.73 -12.90
CA GLY A 133 -16.78 5.40 -13.95
C GLY A 133 -16.24 3.96 -13.93
N GLY A 134 -16.74 3.10 -13.02
CA GLY A 134 -16.29 1.73 -12.85
C GLY A 134 -17.25 0.65 -13.39
N VAL A 135 -16.75 -0.59 -13.41
CA VAL A 135 -17.49 -1.80 -13.77
C VAL A 135 -17.39 -2.80 -12.64
N ALA A 136 -18.54 -3.33 -12.19
CA ALA A 136 -18.63 -4.43 -11.24
C ALA A 136 -19.10 -5.69 -11.93
N ILE A 137 -18.50 -6.84 -11.63
CA ILE A 137 -18.92 -8.13 -12.22
C ILE A 137 -19.13 -9.18 -11.13
N SER A 138 -20.03 -10.13 -11.37
CA SER A 138 -20.21 -11.28 -10.47
C SER A 138 -19.08 -12.30 -10.64
N ASP A 139 -18.88 -13.14 -9.61
CA ASP A 139 -17.90 -14.22 -9.61
C ASP A 139 -18.02 -15.15 -10.82
N GLY A 140 -19.25 -15.53 -11.18
CA GLY A 140 -19.50 -16.34 -12.38
C GLY A 140 -19.05 -15.68 -13.69
N VAL A 141 -19.15 -14.35 -13.80
CA VAL A 141 -18.61 -13.59 -14.92
C VAL A 141 -17.08 -13.55 -14.84
N HIS A 142 -16.52 -13.27 -13.67
CA HIS A 142 -15.06 -13.22 -13.46
C HIS A 142 -14.39 -14.53 -13.87
N GLU A 143 -14.87 -15.67 -13.35
CA GLU A 143 -14.32 -16.99 -13.72
C GLU A 143 -14.39 -17.27 -15.23
N TYR A 144 -15.42 -16.76 -15.90
CA TYR A 144 -15.58 -16.96 -17.34
C TYR A 144 -14.67 -16.06 -18.18
N VAL A 145 -14.39 -14.81 -17.74
CA VAL A 145 -13.58 -13.85 -18.50
C VAL A 145 -12.07 -13.91 -18.15
N LYS A 146 -11.73 -14.55 -17.05
CA LYS A 146 -10.35 -14.72 -16.59
C LYS A 146 -9.47 -15.36 -17.69
N GLY A 147 -8.38 -14.65 -18.06
CA GLY A 147 -7.48 -15.07 -19.14
C GLY A 147 -8.06 -14.97 -20.56
N ARG A 148 -9.23 -14.33 -20.76
CA ARG A 148 -9.87 -14.11 -22.06
C ARG A 148 -10.07 -12.62 -22.38
N THR A 149 -9.73 -11.72 -21.46
CA THR A 149 -9.72 -10.26 -21.62
C THR A 149 -8.49 -9.71 -20.94
N ASP A 150 -8.01 -8.55 -21.42
CA ASP A 150 -6.89 -7.82 -20.83
C ASP A 150 -7.30 -6.95 -19.63
N LEU A 151 -8.56 -7.01 -19.23
CA LEU A 151 -9.10 -6.24 -18.11
C LEU A 151 -8.76 -6.93 -16.79
N ILE A 152 -8.15 -6.17 -15.87
CA ILE A 152 -7.80 -6.66 -14.53
C ILE A 152 -8.92 -6.29 -13.58
N PHE A 153 -9.61 -7.29 -13.05
CA PHE A 153 -10.61 -7.13 -12.03
C PHE A 153 -10.03 -7.39 -10.65
N VAL A 154 -10.38 -6.53 -9.70
CA VAL A 154 -9.96 -6.61 -8.30
C VAL A 154 -11.09 -7.24 -7.49
N ASP A 155 -10.75 -8.20 -6.63
CA ASP A 155 -11.69 -8.85 -5.72
C ASP A 155 -12.25 -7.82 -4.73
N SER A 156 -13.58 -7.65 -4.71
CA SER A 156 -14.30 -6.79 -3.78
C SER A 156 -14.98 -7.58 -2.65
N GLY A 157 -14.85 -8.91 -2.62
CA GLY A 157 -15.45 -9.78 -1.61
C GLY A 157 -16.94 -10.05 -1.81
N HIS A 158 -17.56 -10.59 -0.74
CA HIS A 158 -18.97 -10.96 -0.73
C HIS A 158 -19.83 -9.79 -0.22
N HIS A 159 -20.84 -9.42 -0.99
CA HIS A 159 -21.78 -8.35 -0.66
C HIS A 159 -23.19 -8.90 -0.43
N GLU A 160 -23.80 -8.51 0.70
CA GLU A 160 -25.23 -8.70 0.91
C GLU A 160 -26.00 -7.69 0.05
N VAL A 161 -26.81 -8.17 -0.85
CA VAL A 161 -27.61 -7.32 -1.76
C VAL A 161 -29.09 -7.52 -1.52
N LYS A 162 -29.84 -6.42 -1.58
CA LYS A 162 -31.27 -6.40 -1.23
C LYS A 162 -32.08 -7.44 -2.02
N ASN A 163 -32.86 -8.28 -1.33
CA ASN A 163 -33.73 -9.31 -1.90
C ASN A 163 -33.00 -10.46 -2.62
N ILE A 164 -31.74 -10.73 -2.28
CA ILE A 164 -31.00 -11.92 -2.72
C ILE A 164 -30.53 -12.63 -1.45
N GLU A 165 -30.93 -13.91 -1.29
CA GLU A 165 -30.67 -14.67 -0.04
C GLU A 165 -29.18 -14.99 0.18
N ARG A 166 -28.42 -15.11 -0.88
CA ARG A 166 -26.98 -15.44 -0.80
C ARG A 166 -26.13 -14.23 -1.11
N PRO A 167 -25.09 -13.93 -0.32
CA PRO A 167 -24.13 -12.88 -0.65
C PRO A 167 -23.54 -13.12 -2.05
N VAL A 168 -23.44 -12.05 -2.84
CA VAL A 168 -22.85 -12.09 -4.18
C VAL A 168 -21.38 -11.70 -4.08
N HIS A 169 -20.50 -12.55 -4.59
CA HIS A 169 -19.08 -12.23 -4.71
C HIS A 169 -18.88 -11.32 -5.93
N VAL A 170 -18.22 -10.18 -5.74
CA VAL A 170 -18.12 -9.10 -6.73
C VAL A 170 -16.66 -8.74 -7.00
N TRP A 171 -16.37 -8.48 -8.27
CA TRP A 171 -15.08 -8.05 -8.77
C TRP A 171 -15.22 -6.68 -9.45
N MET A 172 -14.26 -5.78 -9.27
CA MET A 172 -14.33 -4.38 -9.73
C MET A 172 -13.25 -4.04 -10.75
N TRP A 173 -13.58 -3.20 -11.71
CA TRP A 173 -12.67 -2.58 -12.67
C TRP A 173 -13.01 -1.09 -12.87
N SER A 174 -12.03 -0.22 -13.15
CA SER A 174 -12.27 1.17 -13.60
C SER A 174 -11.18 1.66 -14.55
N ILE A 175 -11.46 2.81 -15.21
CA ILE A 175 -10.57 3.43 -16.19
C ILE A 175 -9.26 3.89 -15.56
N ASP A 176 -9.36 4.47 -14.37
CA ASP A 176 -8.21 4.98 -13.63
C ASP A 176 -7.61 3.88 -12.77
N ALA A 177 -6.94 2.91 -13.44
CA ALA A 177 -6.22 1.83 -12.75
C ALA A 177 -5.23 2.35 -11.68
N ALA A 178 -4.78 3.59 -11.78
CA ALA A 178 -3.99 4.26 -10.73
C ALA A 178 -4.87 4.70 -9.55
N GLU A 179 -6.09 5.20 -9.78
CA GLU A 179 -7.08 5.50 -8.72
C GLU A 179 -7.69 4.22 -8.16
N ASP A 180 -7.93 3.19 -9.00
CA ASP A 180 -8.39 1.87 -8.54
C ASP A 180 -7.31 1.12 -7.77
N LEU A 181 -6.05 1.29 -8.11
CA LEU A 181 -4.96 0.74 -7.31
C LEU A 181 -4.88 1.43 -5.94
N THR A 182 -5.14 2.74 -5.87
CA THR A 182 -5.27 3.46 -4.58
C THR A 182 -6.55 3.03 -3.85
N ALA A 183 -7.61 2.72 -4.60
CA ALA A 183 -8.89 2.29 -4.06
C ALA A 183 -8.95 0.78 -3.79
N ALA A 184 -8.20 -0.06 -4.50
CA ALA A 184 -7.98 -1.47 -4.12
C ALA A 184 -7.11 -1.58 -2.85
N VAL A 185 -6.21 -0.60 -2.62
CA VAL A 185 -5.59 -0.36 -1.30
C VAL A 185 -6.66 0.00 -0.25
N ALA A 186 -7.73 0.71 -0.63
CA ALA A 186 -8.85 1.09 0.24
C ALA A 186 -9.99 0.05 0.31
N THR A 187 -10.04 -0.95 -0.61
CA THR A 187 -11.05 -2.05 -0.61
C THR A 187 -10.47 -3.41 -0.21
N GLU A 188 -9.25 -3.48 0.34
CA GLU A 188 -9.05 -4.52 1.34
C GLU A 188 -10.19 -4.35 2.35
N THR A 189 -10.99 -5.40 2.58
CA THR A 189 -11.83 -5.50 3.80
C THR A 189 -11.08 -4.79 4.90
N PRO A 190 -11.63 -3.73 5.54
CA PRO A 190 -10.87 -2.92 6.48
C PRO A 190 -10.09 -3.87 7.36
N PRO A 191 -8.78 -3.71 7.51
CA PRO A 191 -7.97 -4.73 8.14
C PRO A 191 -8.62 -5.06 9.47
N GLN A 192 -8.98 -6.33 9.69
CA GLN A 192 -9.71 -6.73 10.90
C GLN A 192 -8.94 -6.26 12.13
N ILE A 193 -9.65 -5.58 13.04
CA ILE A 193 -9.06 -5.15 14.31
C ILE A 193 -8.56 -6.41 15.03
N PRO A 194 -7.26 -6.50 15.35
CA PRO A 194 -6.72 -7.66 16.05
C PRO A 194 -7.44 -7.93 17.36
N SER A 195 -7.52 -9.20 17.79
CA SER A 195 -8.07 -9.58 19.09
C SER A 195 -7.28 -9.02 20.29
N ARG A 196 -5.98 -8.73 20.10
CA ARG A 196 -5.16 -8.01 21.07
C ARG A 196 -5.32 -6.49 20.91
N PRO A 197 -5.07 -5.67 21.96
CA PRO A 197 -5.08 -4.22 21.84
C PRO A 197 -4.25 -3.74 20.66
N SER A 198 -4.77 -2.78 19.89
CA SER A 198 -4.14 -2.30 18.67
C SER A 198 -4.18 -0.77 18.59
N ILE A 199 -3.06 -0.14 18.20
CA ILE A 199 -2.90 1.31 18.24
C ILE A 199 -2.17 1.82 16.99
N ALA A 200 -2.58 2.99 16.52
CA ALA A 200 -1.81 3.85 15.63
C ALA A 200 -1.47 5.16 16.35
N VAL A 201 -0.24 5.64 16.18
CA VAL A 201 0.19 6.95 16.70
C VAL A 201 0.27 7.90 15.52
N LEU A 202 -0.61 8.89 15.46
CA LEU A 202 -0.57 9.91 14.41
C LEU A 202 0.59 10.89 14.63
N PRO A 203 1.12 11.49 13.56
CA PRO A 203 2.16 12.51 13.68
C PRO A 203 1.70 13.65 14.58
N PHE A 204 2.50 13.98 15.58
CA PHE A 204 2.20 15.06 16.50
C PHE A 204 2.35 16.41 15.79
N ASP A 205 1.42 17.32 16.05
CA ASP A 205 1.45 18.66 15.49
C ASP A 205 2.59 19.49 16.08
N ASN A 206 3.32 20.20 15.21
CA ASN A 206 4.32 21.17 15.65
C ASN A 206 3.66 22.48 16.06
N MET A 207 3.64 22.77 17.36
CA MET A 207 3.11 24.00 17.98
C MET A 207 4.22 24.97 18.43
N SER A 208 5.44 24.82 17.92
CA SER A 208 6.60 25.63 18.33
C SER A 208 6.60 27.04 17.73
N GLY A 209 5.75 27.32 16.72
CA GLY A 209 5.73 28.59 16.00
C GLY A 209 6.81 28.72 14.91
N ASP A 210 7.69 27.75 14.79
CA ASP A 210 8.74 27.63 13.78
C ASP A 210 8.52 26.36 12.95
N PRO A 211 8.13 26.46 11.67
CA PRO A 211 7.92 25.30 10.79
C PRO A 211 9.15 24.39 10.66
N GLU A 212 10.36 24.98 10.75
CA GLU A 212 11.62 24.24 10.67
C GLU A 212 11.80 23.22 11.81
N GLN A 213 11.01 23.33 12.89
CA GLN A 213 11.03 22.36 14.01
C GLN A 213 10.07 21.20 13.82
N GLY A 214 9.43 21.05 12.65
CA GLY A 214 8.53 19.93 12.34
C GLY A 214 9.22 18.56 12.49
N TYR A 215 10.51 18.47 12.14
CA TYR A 215 11.29 17.23 12.30
C TYR A 215 11.36 16.74 13.76
N PHE A 216 11.33 17.65 14.73
CA PHE A 216 11.41 17.30 16.13
C PHE A 216 10.11 16.65 16.63
N ALA A 217 8.95 17.17 16.23
CA ALA A 217 7.65 16.55 16.51
C ALA A 217 7.54 15.16 15.84
N ASP A 218 8.03 15.03 14.61
CA ASP A 218 8.11 13.76 13.90
C ASP A 218 8.99 12.75 14.65
N GLY A 219 10.17 13.17 15.11
CA GLY A 219 11.09 12.32 15.85
C GLY A 219 10.46 11.77 17.14
N ILE A 220 9.80 12.63 17.92
CA ILE A 220 9.08 12.20 19.13
C ILE A 220 7.98 11.19 18.79
N THR A 221 7.21 11.43 17.76
CA THR A 221 6.15 10.50 17.32
C THR A 221 6.74 9.14 16.95
N GLU A 222 7.85 9.14 16.20
CA GLU A 222 8.55 7.93 15.76
C GLU A 222 9.13 7.14 16.95
N ASP A 223 9.70 7.84 17.93
CA ASP A 223 10.24 7.20 19.12
C ASP A 223 9.12 6.57 19.97
N ILE A 224 7.96 7.22 20.10
CA ILE A 224 6.79 6.64 20.78
C ILE A 224 6.28 5.40 20.03
N ILE A 225 6.20 5.43 18.69
CA ILE A 225 5.85 4.26 17.88
C ILE A 225 6.84 3.12 18.15
N THR A 226 8.13 3.42 18.14
CA THR A 226 9.20 2.45 18.38
C THR A 226 9.09 1.83 19.77
N ASP A 227 8.81 2.62 20.80
CA ASP A 227 8.69 2.10 22.17
C ASP A 227 7.45 1.27 22.39
N LEU A 228 6.33 1.65 21.77
CA LEU A 228 5.10 0.85 21.80
C LEU A 228 5.26 -0.46 21.02
N SER A 229 6.02 -0.45 19.92
CA SER A 229 6.21 -1.64 19.06
C SER A 229 6.97 -2.77 19.77
N LYS A 230 7.79 -2.42 20.77
CA LYS A 230 8.54 -3.37 21.63
C LYS A 230 7.61 -4.16 22.58
N VAL A 231 6.35 -3.75 22.73
CA VAL A 231 5.37 -4.40 23.62
C VAL A 231 4.66 -5.53 22.89
N SER A 232 4.96 -6.78 23.21
CA SER A 232 4.46 -7.97 22.52
C SER A 232 2.93 -8.14 22.60
N GLY A 233 2.33 -7.69 23.70
CA GLY A 233 0.87 -7.72 23.91
C GLY A 233 0.08 -6.67 23.10
N LEU A 234 0.77 -5.77 22.39
CA LEU A 234 0.18 -4.68 21.63
C LEU A 234 0.40 -4.90 20.11
N PHE A 235 -0.58 -4.58 19.30
CA PHE A 235 -0.40 -4.45 17.84
C PHE A 235 -0.22 -2.96 17.53
N VAL A 236 0.91 -2.60 16.93
CA VAL A 236 1.27 -1.21 16.65
C VAL A 236 1.45 -1.04 15.15
N ILE A 237 0.78 -0.04 14.59
CA ILE A 237 0.99 0.38 13.20
C ILE A 237 2.33 1.10 13.09
N ALA A 238 3.09 0.73 12.07
CA ALA A 238 4.40 1.32 11.84
C ALA A 238 4.31 2.77 11.31
N ARG A 239 5.44 3.46 11.37
CA ARG A 239 5.59 4.88 11.08
C ARG A 239 5.01 5.30 9.73
N ASN A 240 5.35 4.61 8.62
CA ASN A 240 4.99 5.10 7.28
C ASN A 240 3.47 5.22 7.11
N SER A 241 2.73 4.24 7.61
CA SER A 241 1.27 4.24 7.56
C SER A 241 0.64 5.29 8.46
N SER A 242 1.21 5.53 9.64
CA SER A 242 0.77 6.61 10.53
C SER A 242 1.04 7.99 9.91
N PHE A 243 2.19 8.18 9.30
CA PHE A 243 2.62 9.45 8.69
C PHE A 243 1.94 9.80 7.37
N ALA A 244 1.20 8.88 6.77
CA ALA A 244 0.30 9.18 5.65
C ALA A 244 -0.79 10.21 6.01
N TYR A 245 -1.06 10.39 7.30
CA TYR A 245 -2.01 11.38 7.83
C TYR A 245 -1.36 12.72 8.20
N LYS A 246 -0.05 12.89 8.00
CA LYS A 246 0.65 14.13 8.35
C LYS A 246 0.07 15.35 7.64
N GLY A 247 -0.19 16.43 8.41
CA GLY A 247 -0.76 17.68 7.89
C GLY A 247 -2.24 17.58 7.51
N ARG A 248 -2.93 16.50 7.91
CA ARG A 248 -4.37 16.32 7.74
C ARG A 248 -5.05 16.34 9.11
N SER A 249 -6.35 16.65 9.12
CA SER A 249 -7.20 16.50 10.30
C SER A 249 -8.21 15.37 10.01
N PRO A 250 -7.78 14.09 10.06
CA PRO A 250 -8.63 12.98 9.69
C PRO A 250 -9.68 12.71 10.77
N ASP A 251 -10.83 12.17 10.36
CA ASP A 251 -11.75 11.54 11.31
C ASP A 251 -11.09 10.30 11.94
N ILE A 252 -10.94 10.28 13.27
CA ILE A 252 -10.29 9.21 14.00
C ILE A 252 -10.97 7.85 13.77
N ARG A 253 -12.28 7.83 13.57
CA ARG A 253 -13.02 6.60 13.23
C ARG A 253 -12.65 6.09 11.84
N GLN A 254 -12.37 7.00 10.90
CA GLN A 254 -11.87 6.65 9.57
C GLN A 254 -10.46 6.07 9.67
N VAL A 255 -9.55 6.73 10.38
CA VAL A 255 -8.17 6.22 10.63
C VAL A 255 -8.20 4.82 11.22
N SER A 256 -9.05 4.62 12.26
CA SER A 256 -9.21 3.32 12.91
C SER A 256 -9.64 2.23 11.92
N ARG A 257 -10.57 2.51 11.01
CA ARG A 257 -11.02 1.56 9.98
C ARG A 257 -9.95 1.30 8.93
N GLU A 258 -9.31 2.34 8.42
CA GLU A 258 -8.29 2.23 7.35
C GLU A 258 -7.05 1.46 7.82
N LEU A 259 -6.59 1.70 9.05
CA LEU A 259 -5.43 1.03 9.63
C LEU A 259 -5.78 -0.29 10.36
N GLY A 260 -7.07 -0.56 10.59
CA GLY A 260 -7.54 -1.73 11.31
C GLY A 260 -7.03 -1.78 12.75
N VAL A 261 -7.10 -0.66 13.44
CA VAL A 261 -6.72 -0.53 14.85
C VAL A 261 -7.88 -0.02 15.68
N ARG A 262 -7.91 -0.41 16.97
CA ARG A 262 -8.96 0.08 17.86
C ARG A 262 -8.64 1.46 18.42
N TYR A 263 -7.38 1.72 18.74
CA TYR A 263 -6.98 2.94 19.43
C TYR A 263 -6.13 3.81 18.53
N VAL A 264 -6.29 5.13 18.68
CA VAL A 264 -5.48 6.14 17.99
C VAL A 264 -4.93 7.09 19.03
N LEU A 265 -3.62 7.31 19.01
CA LEU A 265 -2.93 8.35 19.76
C LEU A 265 -2.70 9.55 18.85
N GLU A 266 -3.07 10.72 19.28
CA GLU A 266 -2.74 11.99 18.64
C GLU A 266 -2.16 12.97 19.66
N GLY A 267 -1.49 14.00 19.19
CA GLY A 267 -0.88 14.96 20.09
C GLY A 267 -0.23 16.15 19.42
N SER A 268 0.43 16.95 20.21
CA SER A 268 1.20 18.10 19.75
C SER A 268 2.48 18.28 20.56
N VAL A 269 3.50 18.83 19.90
CA VAL A 269 4.79 19.16 20.50
C VAL A 269 5.06 20.64 20.35
N ARG A 270 5.47 21.28 21.43
CA ARG A 270 5.98 22.64 21.43
C ARG A 270 7.36 22.67 22.06
N ARG A 271 8.35 23.08 21.29
CA ARG A 271 9.72 23.33 21.75
C ARG A 271 9.94 24.83 21.91
N ALA A 272 10.50 25.26 23.04
CA ALA A 272 10.86 26.66 23.31
C ALA A 272 12.19 26.68 24.08
N ALA A 273 13.27 27.04 23.42
CA ALA A 273 14.65 26.95 23.96
C ALA A 273 14.91 25.54 24.51
N ASN A 274 15.19 25.43 25.81
CA ASN A 274 15.49 24.16 26.49
C ASN A 274 14.27 23.46 27.10
N ARG A 275 13.05 23.90 26.78
CA ARG A 275 11.83 23.28 27.27
C ARG A 275 11.01 22.68 26.15
N ILE A 276 10.41 21.55 26.47
CA ILE A 276 9.45 20.87 25.61
C ILE A 276 8.13 20.73 26.33
N ARG A 277 7.05 20.88 25.58
CA ARG A 277 5.70 20.57 26.01
C ARG A 277 5.08 19.59 25.04
N ILE A 278 4.64 18.45 25.53
CA ILE A 278 3.94 17.44 24.77
C ILE A 278 2.53 17.34 25.33
N ASN A 279 1.52 17.46 24.47
CA ASN A 279 0.17 17.04 24.77
C ASN A 279 -0.09 15.75 24.01
N ALA A 280 -0.65 14.75 24.67
CA ALA A 280 -1.00 13.48 24.06
C ALA A 280 -2.37 13.04 24.51
N GLN A 281 -3.18 12.50 23.60
CA GLN A 281 -4.49 11.96 23.89
C GLN A 281 -4.75 10.67 23.14
N MET A 282 -5.37 9.70 23.82
CA MET A 282 -5.73 8.41 23.25
C MET A 282 -7.24 8.30 23.10
N ILE A 283 -7.67 7.91 21.90
CA ILE A 283 -9.07 7.87 21.50
C ILE A 283 -9.42 6.42 21.09
N ASP A 284 -10.56 5.91 21.54
CA ASP A 284 -11.13 4.67 21.01
C ASP A 284 -11.74 4.98 19.63
N GLY A 285 -11.12 4.48 18.58
CA GLY A 285 -11.52 4.73 17.19
C GLY A 285 -12.87 4.11 16.81
N THR A 286 -13.39 3.19 17.62
CA THR A 286 -14.72 2.61 17.36
C THR A 286 -15.85 3.50 17.88
N THR A 287 -15.63 4.17 19.01
CA THR A 287 -16.62 5.04 19.66
C THR A 287 -16.36 6.53 19.42
N GLY A 288 -15.12 6.92 19.17
CA GLY A 288 -14.67 8.32 19.15
C GLY A 288 -14.50 8.92 20.56
N GLY A 289 -14.57 8.10 21.60
CA GLY A 289 -14.44 8.54 22.98
C GLY A 289 -12.97 8.67 23.42
N HIS A 290 -12.65 9.76 24.13
CA HIS A 290 -11.34 9.93 24.74
C HIS A 290 -11.17 8.99 25.93
N LEU A 291 -10.11 8.20 25.93
CA LEU A 291 -9.75 7.30 27.01
C LEU A 291 -8.78 7.95 28.00
N TRP A 292 -7.94 8.82 27.47
CA TRP A 292 -6.87 9.46 28.23
C TRP A 292 -6.38 10.71 27.50
N ALA A 293 -6.01 11.76 28.27
CA ALA A 293 -5.36 12.95 27.76
C ALA A 293 -4.47 13.55 28.86
N GLU A 294 -3.20 13.80 28.52
CA GLU A 294 -2.22 14.38 29.44
C GLU A 294 -1.29 15.38 28.78
N ARG A 295 -0.68 16.21 29.62
CA ARG A 295 0.30 17.21 29.22
C ARG A 295 1.58 17.04 30.00
N TYR A 296 2.68 16.93 29.29
CA TYR A 296 4.04 16.87 29.82
C TYR A 296 4.77 18.18 29.56
N ASP A 297 5.43 18.75 30.55
CA ASP A 297 6.23 19.98 30.46
C ASP A 297 7.56 19.75 31.17
N ARG A 298 8.65 19.55 30.40
CA ARG A 298 9.97 19.11 30.88
C ARG A 298 11.11 19.88 30.20
N GLY A 299 12.35 19.67 30.69
CA GLY A 299 13.57 20.04 29.97
C GLY A 299 13.77 19.16 28.72
N ILE A 300 14.50 19.66 27.75
CA ILE A 300 14.82 18.88 26.53
C ILE A 300 15.76 17.70 26.88
N GLU A 301 16.55 17.82 27.91
CA GLU A 301 17.42 16.78 28.45
C GLU A 301 16.65 15.56 28.98
N ASP A 302 15.38 15.76 29.36
CA ASP A 302 14.50 14.74 29.92
C ASP A 302 13.56 14.13 28.87
N ILE A 303 13.82 14.32 27.57
CA ILE A 303 12.93 13.92 26.48
C ILE A 303 12.60 12.42 26.51
N PHE A 304 13.58 11.59 26.82
CA PHE A 304 13.42 10.14 26.89
C PHE A 304 12.58 9.71 28.09
N GLU A 305 12.69 10.41 29.24
CA GLU A 305 11.84 10.18 30.39
C GLU A 305 10.38 10.47 30.06
N VAL A 306 10.10 11.50 29.25
CA VAL A 306 8.76 11.83 28.80
C VAL A 306 8.21 10.76 27.84
N GLN A 307 9.03 10.29 26.90
CA GLN A 307 8.64 9.22 25.98
C GLN A 307 8.30 7.92 26.73
N ASP A 308 9.12 7.56 27.71
CA ASP A 308 8.89 6.40 28.57
C ASP A 308 7.61 6.57 29.43
N GLU A 309 7.36 7.78 29.95
CA GLU A 309 6.14 8.09 30.73
C GLU A 309 4.89 7.97 29.86
N VAL A 310 4.88 8.55 28.65
CA VAL A 310 3.78 8.42 27.67
C VAL A 310 3.50 6.95 27.35
N THR A 311 4.55 6.21 27.01
CA THR A 311 4.42 4.78 26.66
C THR A 311 3.89 3.97 27.83
N ARG A 312 4.36 4.21 29.06
CA ARG A 312 3.88 3.54 30.28
C ARG A 312 2.40 3.82 30.52
N THR A 313 2.01 5.06 30.36
CA THR A 313 0.61 5.47 30.55
C THR A 313 -0.31 4.79 29.53
N ILE A 314 0.10 4.72 28.26
CA ILE A 314 -0.66 4.02 27.19
C ILE A 314 -0.81 2.53 27.53
N VAL A 315 0.28 1.85 27.86
CA VAL A 315 0.30 0.41 28.20
C VAL A 315 -0.64 0.14 29.39
N THR A 316 -0.59 1.02 30.41
CA THR A 316 -1.47 0.91 31.59
C THR A 316 -2.93 1.14 31.24
N ALA A 317 -3.25 2.17 30.46
CA ALA A 317 -4.61 2.49 30.02
C ALA A 317 -5.21 1.37 29.17
N LEU A 318 -4.40 0.72 28.35
CA LEU A 318 -4.81 -0.43 27.52
C LEU A 318 -4.81 -1.76 28.28
N LYS A 319 -4.43 -1.77 29.57
CA LYS A 319 -4.33 -2.96 30.43
C LYS A 319 -3.47 -4.08 29.83
N VAL A 320 -2.44 -3.70 29.09
CA VAL A 320 -1.47 -4.64 28.52
C VAL A 320 -0.48 -5.03 29.62
N ARG A 321 -0.24 -6.33 29.77
CA ARG A 321 0.78 -6.83 30.70
C ARG A 321 2.13 -6.90 29.98
N LEU A 322 3.13 -6.30 30.61
CA LEU A 322 4.51 -6.43 30.17
C LEU A 322 5.10 -7.75 30.67
N THR A 323 6.01 -8.31 29.90
CA THR A 323 6.87 -9.41 30.34
C THR A 323 8.00 -8.87 31.24
N ALA A 324 8.58 -9.70 32.10
CA ALA A 324 9.70 -9.30 32.96
C ALA A 324 10.87 -8.72 32.15
N GLY A 325 11.19 -9.30 31.00
CA GLY A 325 12.24 -8.78 30.11
C GLY A 325 11.88 -7.46 29.42
N GLU A 326 10.60 -7.15 29.21
CA GLU A 326 10.15 -5.85 28.68
C GLU A 326 10.24 -4.76 29.77
N GLU A 327 9.96 -5.10 31.02
CA GLU A 327 10.11 -4.20 32.17
C GLU A 327 11.60 -3.85 32.41
N GLU A 328 12.48 -4.86 32.45
CA GLU A 328 13.91 -4.68 32.67
C GLU A 328 14.59 -3.80 31.59
N ARG A 329 14.25 -3.98 30.33
CA ARG A 329 14.80 -3.18 29.22
C ARG A 329 14.42 -1.70 29.27
N ARG A 330 13.32 -1.35 29.96
CA ARG A 330 12.88 0.05 30.12
C ARG A 330 13.65 0.84 31.15
N GLU A 331 14.23 0.16 32.13
CA GLU A 331 14.94 0.83 33.24
C GLU A 331 16.36 1.32 32.87
N THR A 332 16.88 0.96 31.69
CA THR A 332 18.32 1.08 31.37
C THR A 332 18.68 2.22 30.41
N ARG A 333 17.78 3.15 30.08
CA ARG A 333 18.09 4.23 29.11
C ARG A 333 19.08 5.26 29.66
N ALA A 334 20.20 5.45 28.93
CA ALA A 334 21.18 6.49 29.22
C ALA A 334 20.70 7.87 28.74
N ARG A 335 21.14 8.93 29.42
CA ARG A 335 20.97 10.31 28.94
C ARG A 335 21.75 10.50 27.65
N VAL A 336 21.19 11.16 26.68
CA VAL A 336 21.79 11.45 25.37
C VAL A 336 22.03 12.95 25.25
N ASP A 337 23.13 13.32 24.62
CA ASP A 337 23.44 14.73 24.36
C ASP A 337 22.36 15.34 23.42
N PRO A 338 21.74 16.47 23.77
CA PRO A 338 20.65 17.05 22.98
C PRO A 338 21.05 17.47 21.56
N GLU A 339 22.29 17.92 21.32
CA GLU A 339 22.78 18.28 19.98
C GLU A 339 22.98 17.01 19.12
N ALA A 340 23.55 15.97 19.72
CA ALA A 340 23.71 14.68 19.05
C ALA A 340 22.37 14.07 18.66
N TYR A 341 21.39 14.14 19.56
CA TYR A 341 20.02 13.67 19.27
C TYR A 341 19.35 14.48 18.16
N ASP A 342 19.47 15.80 18.17
CA ASP A 342 18.92 16.68 17.14
C ASP A 342 19.47 16.33 15.74
N LEU A 343 20.79 16.12 15.63
CA LEU A 343 21.44 15.69 14.40
C LEU A 343 20.95 14.30 13.94
N PHE A 344 20.80 13.36 14.87
CA PHE A 344 20.28 12.03 14.58
C PHE A 344 18.83 12.09 14.04
N VAL A 345 17.95 12.84 14.68
CA VAL A 345 16.54 12.97 14.23
C VAL A 345 16.45 13.64 12.85
N ARG A 346 17.26 14.67 12.59
CA ARG A 346 17.33 15.30 11.24
C ARG A 346 17.83 14.33 10.18
N SER A 347 18.78 13.48 10.50
CA SER A 347 19.31 12.49 9.57
C SER A 347 18.23 11.50 9.10
N ARG A 348 17.28 11.12 9.98
CA ARG A 348 16.12 10.27 9.61
C ARG A 348 15.31 10.89 8.48
N GLN A 349 15.03 12.20 8.54
CA GLN A 349 14.30 12.89 7.48
C GLN A 349 15.07 12.95 6.15
N ALA A 350 16.40 13.11 6.23
CA ALA A 350 17.24 13.06 5.04
C ALA A 350 17.21 11.67 4.39
N ILE A 351 17.30 10.60 5.19
CA ILE A 351 17.22 9.21 4.69
C ILE A 351 15.90 8.95 3.94
N LEU A 352 14.78 9.49 4.43
CA LEU A 352 13.45 9.29 3.84
C LEU A 352 13.27 9.94 2.45
N ARG A 353 14.08 10.95 2.09
CA ARG A 353 14.03 11.55 0.75
C ARG A 353 14.55 10.62 -0.34
N PHE A 354 15.34 9.64 0.02
CA PHE A 354 15.83 8.54 -0.82
C PHE A 354 16.49 9.01 -2.14
N ASP A 355 17.48 9.87 -2.03
CA ASP A 355 18.33 10.35 -3.13
C ASP A 355 19.79 10.48 -2.71
N ALA A 356 20.72 10.59 -3.68
CA ALA A 356 22.16 10.62 -3.44
C ALA A 356 22.62 11.82 -2.57
N GLN A 357 22.02 12.99 -2.78
CA GLN A 357 22.37 14.20 -2.01
C GLN A 357 21.92 14.05 -0.56
N SER A 358 20.68 13.64 -0.35
CA SER A 358 20.11 13.44 0.98
C SER A 358 20.83 12.31 1.75
N SER A 359 21.31 11.27 1.05
CA SER A 359 22.15 10.23 1.64
C SER A 359 23.48 10.79 2.16
N ALA A 360 24.14 11.69 1.40
CA ALA A 360 25.36 12.37 1.84
C ALA A 360 25.11 13.31 3.03
N GLU A 361 24.00 14.06 3.03
CA GLU A 361 23.58 14.90 4.15
C GLU A 361 23.35 14.06 5.41
N ALA A 362 22.61 12.95 5.30
CA ALA A 362 22.36 12.04 6.42
C ALA A 362 23.65 11.47 7.00
N ARG A 363 24.58 11.05 6.13
CA ARG A 363 25.91 10.57 6.56
C ARG A 363 26.62 11.62 7.40
N SER A 364 26.72 12.85 6.91
CA SER A 364 27.40 13.95 7.62
C SER A 364 26.78 14.23 9.00
N MET A 365 25.45 14.24 9.08
CA MET A 365 24.73 14.44 10.35
C MET A 365 24.99 13.29 11.34
N LEU A 366 24.95 12.04 10.87
CA LEU A 366 25.18 10.85 11.69
C LEU A 366 26.61 10.77 12.21
N GLU A 367 27.60 11.07 11.37
CA GLU A 367 29.02 11.11 11.77
C GLU A 367 29.25 12.19 12.85
N ARG A 368 28.62 13.35 12.72
CA ARG A 368 28.67 14.40 13.73
C ARG A 368 27.97 14.00 15.03
N SER A 369 26.77 13.39 14.92
CA SER A 369 26.02 12.89 16.08
C SER A 369 26.87 11.90 16.89
N ILE A 370 27.48 10.91 16.22
CA ILE A 370 28.37 9.91 16.81
C ILE A 370 29.62 10.55 17.43
N ALA A 371 30.18 11.62 16.83
CA ALA A 371 31.35 12.31 17.36
C ALA A 371 31.05 13.08 18.66
N ILE A 372 29.82 13.61 18.80
CA ILE A 372 29.35 14.29 19.99
C ILE A 372 29.00 13.27 21.09
N ASP A 373 28.18 12.28 20.75
CA ASP A 373 27.73 11.23 21.67
C ASP A 373 27.86 9.83 21.04
N PRO A 374 28.98 9.14 21.34
CA PRO A 374 29.20 7.76 20.85
C PRO A 374 28.24 6.71 21.45
N GLY A 375 27.41 7.10 22.43
CA GLY A 375 26.44 6.20 23.08
C GLY A 375 25.15 5.99 22.29
N ILE A 376 24.92 6.71 21.19
CA ILE A 376 23.69 6.58 20.36
C ILE A 376 23.84 5.39 19.42
N ALA A 377 23.46 4.19 19.86
CA ALA A 377 23.49 2.95 19.06
C ALA A 377 22.73 3.09 17.74
N ALA A 378 21.55 3.73 17.77
CA ALA A 378 20.70 3.93 16.59
C ALA A 378 21.37 4.82 15.51
N ALA A 379 22.30 5.72 15.88
CA ALA A 379 23.05 6.52 14.91
C ALA A 379 24.03 5.66 14.10
N TYR A 380 24.73 4.72 14.74
CA TYR A 380 25.58 3.74 14.04
C TYR A 380 24.75 2.84 13.13
N ALA A 381 23.59 2.37 13.58
CA ALA A 381 22.68 1.55 12.79
C ALA A 381 22.20 2.29 11.54
N SER A 382 21.77 3.54 11.69
CA SER A 382 21.35 4.38 10.56
C SER A 382 22.50 4.65 9.58
N LEU A 383 23.71 4.91 10.07
CA LEU A 383 24.89 5.12 9.23
C LEU A 383 25.29 3.84 8.47
N SER A 384 25.10 2.67 9.08
CA SER A 384 25.25 1.36 8.42
C SER A 384 24.28 1.21 7.24
N ILE A 385 23.00 1.54 7.45
CA ILE A 385 21.97 1.46 6.40
C ILE A 385 22.26 2.46 5.28
N VAL A 386 22.70 3.68 5.59
CA VAL A 386 23.13 4.68 4.60
C VAL A 386 24.27 4.14 3.73
N ALA A 387 25.31 3.54 4.35
CA ALA A 387 26.43 2.96 3.61
C ALA A 387 25.98 1.84 2.67
N LEU A 388 25.09 0.96 3.12
CA LEU A 388 24.53 -0.12 2.32
C LEU A 388 23.65 0.40 1.17
N THR A 389 22.82 1.42 1.42
CA THR A 389 21.96 2.06 0.44
C THR A 389 22.79 2.72 -0.69
N ASP A 390 23.91 3.37 -0.34
CA ASP A 390 24.84 3.94 -1.31
C ASP A 390 25.43 2.86 -2.24
N TYR A 391 25.77 1.69 -1.72
CA TYR A 391 26.22 0.56 -2.53
C TYR A 391 25.14 0.07 -3.50
N ILE A 392 23.94 -0.19 -2.96
CA ILE A 392 22.82 -0.76 -3.74
C ILE A 392 22.44 0.16 -4.90
N ASN A 393 22.38 1.48 -4.65
CA ASN A 393 21.95 2.49 -5.63
C ASN A 393 23.12 3.13 -6.40
N ARG A 394 24.37 2.76 -6.14
CA ARG A 394 25.58 3.37 -6.70
C ARG A 394 25.70 4.87 -6.41
N TRP A 395 25.19 5.30 -5.26
CA TRP A 395 25.28 6.69 -4.83
C TRP A 395 26.64 6.98 -4.19
N ASN A 396 27.10 8.23 -4.26
CA ASN A 396 28.25 8.73 -3.52
C ASN A 396 29.52 7.86 -3.66
N GLY A 397 29.74 7.26 -4.83
CA GLY A 397 30.87 6.37 -5.08
C GLY A 397 30.74 4.99 -4.40
N GLY A 398 29.51 4.54 -4.14
CA GLY A 398 29.23 3.25 -3.48
C GLY A 398 29.85 2.05 -4.21
N THR A 399 30.68 1.30 -3.48
CA THR A 399 31.37 0.07 -3.90
C THR A 399 31.08 -1.06 -2.90
N PHE A 400 31.57 -2.27 -3.18
CA PHE A 400 31.42 -3.38 -2.24
C PHE A 400 32.07 -3.13 -0.87
N ASP A 401 33.05 -2.23 -0.77
CA ASP A 401 33.63 -1.82 0.53
C ASP A 401 32.60 -1.18 1.47
N ASN A 402 31.52 -0.61 0.90
CA ASN A 402 30.40 -0.10 1.67
C ASN A 402 29.67 -1.21 2.44
N VAL A 403 29.63 -2.45 1.94
CA VAL A 403 29.03 -3.61 2.64
C VAL A 403 29.89 -3.96 3.88
N SER A 404 31.22 -3.96 3.73
CA SER A 404 32.14 -4.16 4.86
C SER A 404 32.00 -3.05 5.90
N ARG A 405 31.93 -1.80 5.44
CA ARG A 405 31.72 -0.62 6.30
C ARG A 405 30.38 -0.69 7.02
N ALA A 406 29.30 -1.09 6.32
CA ALA A 406 27.97 -1.27 6.92
C ALA A 406 28.02 -2.33 8.03
N LEU A 407 28.71 -3.44 7.80
CA LEU A 407 28.87 -4.51 8.78
C LEU A 407 29.65 -4.02 10.03
N GLU A 408 30.73 -3.28 9.86
CA GLU A 408 31.48 -2.68 10.97
C GLU A 408 30.60 -1.76 11.83
N LEU A 409 29.83 -0.87 11.18
CA LEU A 409 28.94 0.09 11.84
C LEU A 409 27.79 -0.63 12.55
N ALA A 410 27.19 -1.65 11.93
CA ALA A 410 26.12 -2.45 12.54
C ALA A 410 26.63 -3.22 13.78
N ASN A 411 27.83 -3.82 13.70
CA ASN A 411 28.44 -4.45 14.88
C ASN A 411 28.73 -3.43 15.98
N LYS A 412 29.13 -2.19 15.63
CA LYS A 412 29.33 -1.14 16.61
C LYS A 412 28.01 -0.72 17.26
N ALA A 413 26.89 -0.64 16.49
CA ALA A 413 25.57 -0.37 17.03
C ALA A 413 25.16 -1.42 18.08
N VAL A 414 25.27 -2.71 17.75
CA VAL A 414 24.94 -3.82 18.67
C VAL A 414 25.87 -3.82 19.89
N ALA A 415 27.18 -3.56 19.72
CA ALA A 415 28.12 -3.46 20.84
C ALA A 415 27.84 -2.25 21.75
N THR A 416 27.22 -1.20 21.24
CA THR A 416 26.86 0.00 22.02
C THR A 416 25.57 -0.26 22.82
N ASP A 417 24.57 -0.90 22.22
CA ASP A 417 23.35 -1.34 22.89
C ASP A 417 22.78 -2.61 22.22
N ASP A 418 22.92 -3.76 22.87
CA ASP A 418 22.42 -5.07 22.40
C ASP A 418 20.87 -5.17 22.47
N ASN A 419 20.20 -4.26 23.15
CA ASN A 419 18.74 -4.18 23.22
C ASN A 419 18.14 -3.20 22.20
N GLU A 420 18.95 -2.55 21.36
CA GLU A 420 18.47 -1.68 20.30
C GLU A 420 18.15 -2.49 19.03
N ALA A 421 16.84 -2.68 18.75
CA ALA A 421 16.36 -3.47 17.62
C ALA A 421 16.88 -2.96 16.27
N HIS A 422 17.07 -1.64 16.12
CA HIS A 422 17.58 -1.02 14.90
C HIS A 422 19.03 -1.43 14.60
N GLY A 423 19.86 -1.63 15.64
CA GLY A 423 21.22 -2.16 15.51
C GLY A 423 21.23 -3.55 14.89
N HIS A 424 20.40 -4.47 15.41
CA HIS A 424 20.25 -5.82 14.87
C HIS A 424 19.63 -5.82 13.48
N HIS A 425 18.70 -4.89 13.17
CA HIS A 425 18.15 -4.74 11.82
C HIS A 425 19.25 -4.34 10.82
N ALA A 426 20.07 -3.34 11.14
CA ALA A 426 21.20 -2.95 10.30
C ALA A 426 22.21 -4.10 10.12
N LEU A 427 22.48 -4.86 11.20
CA LEU A 427 23.35 -6.04 11.16
C LEU A 427 22.78 -7.12 10.24
N SER A 428 21.48 -7.42 10.32
CA SER A 428 20.85 -8.42 9.47
C SER A 428 20.94 -8.05 7.99
N LEU A 429 20.73 -6.77 7.65
CA LEU A 429 20.88 -6.29 6.28
C LEU A 429 22.34 -6.39 5.81
N ALA A 430 23.31 -5.88 6.57
CA ALA A 430 24.71 -5.91 6.18
C ALA A 430 25.23 -7.36 5.98
N LEU A 431 24.84 -8.28 6.87
CA LEU A 431 25.16 -9.71 6.74
C LEU A 431 24.50 -10.35 5.51
N CYS A 432 23.24 -10.02 5.23
CA CYS A 432 22.52 -10.51 4.06
C CYS A 432 23.20 -10.09 2.75
N TRP A 433 23.57 -8.82 2.61
CA TRP A 433 24.33 -8.33 1.45
C TRP A 433 25.76 -8.85 1.42
N GLY A 434 26.34 -9.21 2.57
CA GLY A 434 27.59 -9.98 2.68
C GLY A 434 27.44 -11.48 2.40
N ARG A 435 26.25 -11.96 2.03
CA ARG A 435 25.90 -13.38 1.75
C ARG A 435 26.11 -14.32 2.94
N ARG A 436 26.09 -13.78 4.18
CA ARG A 436 26.17 -14.51 5.45
C ARG A 436 24.75 -14.75 5.98
N TYR A 437 23.96 -15.56 5.24
CA TYR A 437 22.51 -15.67 5.46
C TYR A 437 22.11 -16.23 6.82
N ASP A 438 22.84 -17.21 7.34
CA ASP A 438 22.50 -17.84 8.63
C ASP A 438 22.69 -16.84 9.79
N GLU A 439 23.74 -16.05 9.74
CA GLU A 439 23.99 -14.99 10.71
C GLU A 439 23.02 -13.83 10.54
N ALA A 440 22.68 -13.49 9.28
CA ALA A 440 21.67 -12.49 8.98
C ALA A 440 20.30 -12.87 9.56
N GLU A 441 19.93 -14.15 9.46
CA GLU A 441 18.69 -14.68 10.01
C GLU A 441 18.68 -14.56 11.55
N GLN A 442 19.76 -14.93 12.23
CA GLN A 442 19.85 -14.79 13.68
C GLN A 442 19.71 -13.33 14.12
N ALA A 443 20.34 -12.39 13.41
CA ALA A 443 20.19 -10.97 13.68
C ALA A 443 18.74 -10.49 13.45
N ALA A 444 18.08 -10.93 12.37
CA ALA A 444 16.69 -10.59 12.08
C ALA A 444 15.70 -11.20 13.10
N LEU A 445 15.94 -12.43 13.58
CA LEU A 445 15.15 -13.03 14.66
C LEU A 445 15.34 -12.24 15.98
N ARG A 446 16.55 -11.73 16.23
CA ARG A 446 16.79 -10.87 17.40
C ARG A 446 16.01 -9.57 17.29
N VAL A 447 15.86 -8.97 16.08
CA VAL A 447 14.96 -7.82 15.89
C VAL A 447 13.56 -8.15 16.37
N LEU A 448 12.97 -9.27 15.93
CA LEU A 448 11.60 -9.64 16.31
C LEU A 448 11.44 -10.04 17.77
N ALA A 449 12.51 -10.49 18.42
CA ALA A 449 12.52 -10.74 19.86
C ALA A 449 12.54 -9.44 20.67
N LEU A 450 13.15 -8.37 20.14
CA LEU A 450 13.20 -7.04 20.76
C LEU A 450 11.99 -6.17 20.38
N ASP A 451 11.55 -6.28 19.14
CA ASP A 451 10.42 -5.55 18.56
C ASP A 451 9.51 -6.49 17.74
N PRO A 452 8.52 -7.12 18.38
CA PRO A 452 7.60 -8.05 17.72
C PRO A 452 6.70 -7.42 16.65
N ASN A 453 6.60 -6.10 16.60
CA ASN A 453 5.84 -5.33 15.62
C ASN A 453 6.73 -4.68 14.53
N SER A 454 8.00 -5.06 14.45
CA SER A 454 8.92 -4.54 13.45
C SER A 454 8.57 -5.01 12.04
N ALA A 455 7.96 -4.13 11.23
CA ALA A 455 7.77 -4.37 9.81
C ALA A 455 9.12 -4.58 9.10
N GLY A 456 10.16 -3.82 9.49
CA GLY A 456 11.54 -3.98 9.01
C GLY A 456 12.12 -5.35 9.32
N GLY A 457 11.92 -5.87 10.54
CA GLY A 457 12.38 -7.20 10.95
C GLY A 457 11.74 -8.33 10.14
N HIS A 458 10.42 -8.25 9.92
CA HIS A 458 9.73 -9.19 9.04
C HIS A 458 10.22 -9.07 7.58
N THR A 459 10.40 -7.85 7.06
CA THR A 459 10.94 -7.65 5.71
C THR A 459 12.35 -8.21 5.57
N ALA A 460 13.21 -8.06 6.58
CA ALA A 460 14.56 -8.62 6.58
C ALA A 460 14.55 -10.15 6.50
N LEU A 461 13.72 -10.84 7.33
CA LEU A 461 13.57 -12.30 7.26
C LEU A 461 13.05 -12.77 5.91
N GLY A 462 12.02 -12.09 5.37
CA GLY A 462 11.51 -12.36 4.03
C GLY A 462 12.60 -12.22 2.97
N SER A 463 13.41 -11.15 3.04
CA SER A 463 14.50 -10.91 2.07
C SER A 463 15.62 -11.95 2.17
N ILE A 464 15.97 -12.40 3.37
CA ILE A 464 16.96 -13.46 3.57
C ILE A 464 16.48 -14.76 2.91
N ARG A 465 15.22 -15.16 3.14
CA ARG A 465 14.62 -16.35 2.51
C ARG A 465 14.56 -16.22 0.99
N ASP A 466 14.12 -15.06 0.49
CA ASP A 466 14.02 -14.79 -0.94
C ASP A 466 15.41 -14.86 -1.63
N PHE A 467 16.45 -14.27 -1.04
CA PHE A 467 17.81 -14.35 -1.57
C PHE A 467 18.45 -15.74 -1.44
N GLN A 468 17.99 -16.59 -0.53
CA GLN A 468 18.34 -18.00 -0.46
C GLN A 468 17.62 -18.84 -1.53
N GLY A 469 16.60 -18.29 -2.24
CA GLY A 469 15.75 -18.99 -3.19
C GLY A 469 14.56 -19.70 -2.55
N LEU A 470 14.29 -19.46 -1.26
CA LEU A 470 13.18 -20.04 -0.48
C LEU A 470 11.96 -19.12 -0.59
N PHE A 471 11.45 -18.98 -1.81
CA PHE A 471 10.43 -17.95 -2.13
C PHE A 471 9.11 -18.16 -1.40
N GLU A 472 8.62 -19.42 -1.28
CA GLU A 472 7.39 -19.70 -0.52
C GLU A 472 7.53 -19.36 0.96
N ASP A 473 8.70 -19.61 1.56
CA ASP A 473 8.98 -19.30 2.96
C ASP A 473 9.07 -17.79 3.22
N ALA A 474 9.34 -16.98 2.18
CA ALA A 474 9.41 -15.52 2.28
C ALA A 474 8.02 -14.86 2.39
N LEU A 475 6.98 -15.43 1.74
CA LEU A 475 5.65 -14.82 1.63
C LEU A 475 5.00 -14.47 2.98
N PRO A 476 4.98 -15.35 4.00
CA PRO A 476 4.35 -15.02 5.29
C PRO A 476 4.98 -13.79 5.97
N TYR A 477 6.29 -13.62 5.81
CA TYR A 477 7.00 -12.48 6.39
C TYR A 477 6.63 -11.17 5.71
N TYR A 478 6.57 -11.13 4.37
CA TYR A 478 6.15 -9.93 3.64
C TYR A 478 4.68 -9.59 3.87
N THR A 479 3.81 -10.59 3.94
CA THR A 479 2.41 -10.39 4.30
C THR A 479 2.29 -9.77 5.69
N ARG A 480 3.08 -10.24 6.65
CA ARG A 480 3.09 -9.69 8.00
C ARG A 480 3.65 -8.27 8.03
N ALA A 481 4.74 -8.01 7.31
CA ALA A 481 5.32 -6.67 7.18
C ALA A 481 4.31 -5.68 6.59
N HIS A 482 3.61 -6.06 5.52
CA HIS A 482 2.58 -5.23 4.89
C HIS A 482 1.40 -4.96 5.84
N ARG A 483 0.99 -5.93 6.67
CA ARG A 483 -0.07 -5.74 7.67
C ARG A 483 0.33 -4.74 8.77
N LEU A 484 1.61 -4.72 9.15
CA LEU A 484 2.16 -3.79 10.14
C LEU A 484 2.37 -2.39 9.55
N ASP A 485 2.69 -2.30 8.27
CA ASP A 485 2.95 -1.06 7.55
C ASP A 485 2.35 -1.08 6.13
N PRO A 486 1.03 -0.90 5.99
CA PRO A 486 0.35 -0.94 4.69
C PRO A 486 0.83 0.10 3.66
N GLN A 487 1.38 1.23 4.13
CA GLN A 487 1.90 2.30 3.27
C GLN A 487 3.42 2.17 2.97
N PHE A 488 4.06 1.12 3.46
CA PHE A 488 5.45 0.87 3.16
C PHE A 488 5.60 0.20 1.79
N ASP A 489 5.92 1.00 0.79
CA ASP A 489 5.99 0.59 -0.62
C ASP A 489 7.01 -0.53 -0.89
N LEU A 490 8.10 -0.60 -0.11
CA LEU A 490 9.11 -1.65 -0.25
C LEU A 490 8.59 -3.04 0.13
N SER A 491 7.61 -3.17 1.02
CA SER A 491 6.99 -4.47 1.30
C SER A 491 6.31 -5.04 0.05
N LEU A 492 5.64 -4.19 -0.74
CA LEU A 492 5.03 -4.54 -2.02
C LEU A 492 6.08 -4.88 -3.08
N HIS A 493 7.24 -4.20 -3.06
CA HIS A 493 8.35 -4.50 -3.95
C HIS A 493 8.87 -5.93 -3.76
N PHE A 494 9.16 -6.29 -2.51
CA PHE A 494 9.69 -7.61 -2.20
C PHE A 494 8.64 -8.69 -2.42
N LEU A 495 7.39 -8.46 -2.00
CA LEU A 495 6.28 -9.37 -2.24
C LEU A 495 6.09 -9.63 -3.75
N GLY A 496 6.01 -8.58 -4.58
CA GLY A 496 5.85 -8.71 -6.02
C GLY A 496 7.00 -9.48 -6.67
N ARG A 497 8.25 -9.21 -6.25
CA ARG A 497 9.43 -9.93 -6.74
C ARG A 497 9.38 -11.42 -6.39
N THR A 498 9.02 -11.75 -5.17
CA THR A 498 8.89 -13.14 -4.70
C THR A 498 7.78 -13.87 -5.47
N LEU A 499 6.61 -13.24 -5.65
CA LEU A 499 5.50 -13.78 -6.43
C LEU A 499 5.89 -14.00 -7.91
N LEU A 500 6.65 -13.07 -8.50
CA LEU A 500 7.19 -13.22 -9.86
C LEU A 500 8.14 -14.42 -9.98
N ASN A 501 9.00 -14.65 -9.00
CA ASN A 501 9.88 -15.83 -8.96
C ASN A 501 9.09 -17.15 -8.81
N LEU A 502 7.96 -17.12 -8.11
CA LEU A 502 7.04 -18.26 -7.96
C LEU A 502 6.15 -18.51 -9.18
N GLY A 503 6.16 -17.62 -10.19
CA GLY A 503 5.26 -17.71 -11.35
C GLY A 503 3.82 -17.29 -11.04
N ARG A 504 3.55 -16.67 -9.90
CA ARG A 504 2.23 -16.12 -9.50
C ARG A 504 2.05 -14.72 -10.11
N PHE A 505 1.95 -14.69 -11.46
CA PHE A 505 2.08 -13.45 -12.25
C PHE A 505 1.00 -12.43 -11.95
N ASP A 506 -0.27 -12.85 -11.82
CA ASP A 506 -1.39 -11.93 -11.56
C ASP A 506 -1.22 -11.19 -10.23
N GLU A 507 -0.83 -11.92 -9.18
CA GLU A 507 -0.59 -11.35 -7.87
C GLU A 507 0.67 -10.46 -7.83
N ALA A 508 1.71 -10.85 -8.56
CA ALA A 508 2.91 -10.04 -8.72
C ALA A 508 2.60 -8.70 -9.43
N GLU A 509 1.76 -8.74 -10.48
CA GLU A 509 1.33 -7.55 -11.20
C GLU A 509 0.57 -6.59 -10.28
N ILE A 510 -0.37 -7.10 -9.48
CA ILE A 510 -1.12 -6.30 -8.50
C ILE A 510 -0.15 -5.63 -7.52
N ALA A 511 0.78 -6.40 -6.93
CA ALA A 511 1.74 -5.86 -5.98
C ALA A 511 2.62 -4.76 -6.59
N PHE A 512 3.11 -4.96 -7.80
CA PHE A 512 3.96 -3.97 -8.49
C PHE A 512 3.18 -2.71 -8.91
N LYS A 513 1.95 -2.84 -9.39
CA LYS A 513 1.11 -1.69 -9.74
C LYS A 513 0.75 -0.87 -8.49
N ARG A 514 0.39 -1.55 -7.39
CA ARG A 514 0.19 -0.88 -6.08
C ARG A 514 1.45 -0.12 -5.64
N ARG A 515 2.61 -0.73 -5.79
CA ARG A 515 3.86 -0.03 -5.47
C ARG A 515 4.11 1.19 -6.36
N LEU A 516 3.81 1.12 -7.66
CA LEU A 516 3.96 2.29 -8.54
C LEU A 516 3.04 3.45 -8.17
N ALA A 517 1.84 3.16 -7.62
CA ALA A 517 0.96 4.20 -7.10
C ALA A 517 1.56 4.93 -5.87
N LEU A 518 2.26 4.19 -4.99
CA LEU A 518 2.95 4.75 -3.81
C LEU A 518 4.29 5.38 -4.16
N ALA A 519 5.03 4.81 -5.10
CA ALA A 519 6.36 5.23 -5.52
C ALA A 519 6.44 5.36 -7.07
N PRO A 520 5.85 6.42 -7.66
CA PRO A 520 5.71 6.57 -9.11
C PRO A 520 7.04 6.63 -9.88
N ARG A 521 8.14 6.97 -9.21
CA ARG A 521 9.48 7.05 -9.80
C ARG A 521 10.34 5.81 -9.57
N SER A 522 9.76 4.66 -9.17
CA SER A 522 10.51 3.43 -8.98
C SER A 522 10.91 2.80 -10.33
N ASP A 523 12.20 2.82 -10.65
CA ASP A 523 12.82 2.14 -11.79
C ASP A 523 12.78 0.61 -11.62
N MET A 524 13.07 0.12 -10.40
CA MET A 524 13.06 -1.31 -10.10
C MET A 524 11.68 -1.96 -10.27
N THR A 525 10.60 -1.25 -9.94
CA THR A 525 9.24 -1.79 -10.15
C THR A 525 8.93 -1.88 -11.63
N ARG A 526 9.34 -0.89 -12.43
CA ARG A 526 9.21 -0.92 -13.89
C ARG A 526 10.02 -2.06 -14.50
N PHE A 527 11.24 -2.28 -14.02
CA PHE A 527 12.06 -3.42 -14.42
C PHE A 527 11.35 -4.76 -14.18
N TYR A 528 10.79 -4.98 -12.98
CA TYR A 528 10.08 -6.23 -12.69
C TYR A 528 8.77 -6.37 -13.47
N LEU A 529 8.04 -5.28 -13.73
CA LEU A 529 6.87 -5.31 -14.61
C LEU A 529 7.27 -5.65 -16.06
N ALA A 530 8.37 -5.10 -16.56
CA ALA A 530 8.87 -5.47 -17.88
C ALA A 530 9.21 -6.97 -17.96
N CYS A 531 9.88 -7.53 -16.93
CA CYS A 531 10.18 -8.95 -16.85
C CYS A 531 8.90 -9.81 -16.79
N LEU A 532 7.91 -9.40 -15.99
CA LEU A 532 6.62 -10.07 -15.85
C LEU A 532 5.88 -10.13 -17.18
N TYR A 533 5.74 -8.98 -17.85
CA TYR A 533 5.03 -8.88 -19.13
C TYR A 533 5.74 -9.64 -20.26
N GLY A 534 7.07 -9.67 -20.26
CA GLY A 534 7.82 -10.52 -21.17
C GLY A 534 7.48 -11.99 -20.98
N ARG A 535 7.51 -12.49 -19.73
CA ARG A 535 7.20 -13.89 -19.38
C ARG A 535 5.74 -14.29 -19.60
N THR A 536 4.81 -13.33 -19.63
CA THR A 536 3.38 -13.57 -19.91
C THR A 536 2.99 -13.32 -21.35
N GLY A 537 3.97 -13.08 -22.26
CA GLY A 537 3.72 -12.85 -23.69
C GLY A 537 3.19 -11.46 -24.04
N ARG A 538 3.09 -10.56 -23.07
CA ARG A 538 2.63 -9.16 -23.24
C ARG A 538 3.80 -8.28 -23.68
N HIS A 539 4.37 -8.56 -24.86
CA HIS A 539 5.66 -8.02 -25.30
C HIS A 539 5.67 -6.50 -25.53
N GLU A 540 4.54 -5.89 -25.93
CA GLU A 540 4.44 -4.43 -26.09
C GLU A 540 4.58 -3.72 -24.75
N GLU A 541 3.90 -4.22 -23.71
CA GLU A 541 3.99 -3.67 -22.38
C GLU A 541 5.37 -3.91 -21.77
N ALA A 542 5.97 -5.07 -22.02
CA ALA A 542 7.34 -5.35 -21.61
C ALA A 542 8.31 -4.30 -22.18
N ARG A 543 8.23 -3.99 -23.51
CA ARG A 543 9.04 -2.96 -24.16
C ARG A 543 8.79 -1.56 -23.60
N ARG A 544 7.52 -1.21 -23.36
CA ARG A 544 7.14 0.08 -22.77
C ARG A 544 7.76 0.26 -21.40
N TYR A 545 7.53 -0.68 -20.47
CA TYR A 545 8.06 -0.58 -19.10
C TYR A 545 9.60 -0.63 -19.08
N TRP A 546 10.22 -1.40 -19.98
CA TRP A 546 11.68 -1.40 -20.14
C TRP A 546 12.22 -0.03 -20.56
N HIS A 547 11.56 0.66 -21.49
CA HIS A 547 11.93 2.02 -21.88
C HIS A 547 11.77 2.99 -20.70
N GLU A 548 10.66 2.93 -19.97
CA GLU A 548 10.38 3.76 -18.81
C GLU A 548 11.43 3.59 -17.69
N VAL A 549 12.11 2.43 -17.57
CA VAL A 549 13.23 2.25 -16.62
C VAL A 549 14.31 3.29 -16.86
N PHE A 550 14.71 3.51 -18.11
CA PHE A 550 15.78 4.45 -18.46
C PHE A 550 15.32 5.90 -18.45
N GLU A 551 14.05 6.17 -18.65
CA GLU A 551 13.50 7.53 -18.45
C GLU A 551 13.59 7.95 -16.98
N VAL A 552 13.34 7.02 -16.06
CA VAL A 552 13.41 7.27 -14.61
C VAL A 552 14.85 7.22 -14.09
N ASN A 553 15.63 6.26 -14.56
CA ASN A 553 17.03 6.03 -14.17
C ASN A 553 17.92 5.77 -15.39
N PRO A 554 18.46 6.82 -16.03
CA PRO A 554 19.38 6.66 -17.18
C PRO A 554 20.65 5.83 -16.88
N GLY A 555 21.01 5.72 -15.59
CA GLY A 555 22.15 4.92 -15.13
C GLY A 555 21.81 3.47 -14.76
N PHE A 556 20.61 2.99 -15.05
CA PHE A 556 20.22 1.60 -14.76
C PHE A 556 21.17 0.60 -15.45
N SER A 557 21.55 -0.45 -14.71
CA SER A 557 22.50 -1.46 -15.20
C SER A 557 22.15 -2.84 -14.68
N LEU A 558 21.83 -3.76 -15.58
CA LEU A 558 21.61 -5.17 -15.25
C LEU A 558 22.86 -5.83 -14.67
N ASP A 559 24.04 -5.46 -15.16
CA ASP A 559 25.31 -6.00 -14.65
C ASP A 559 25.58 -5.58 -13.21
N HIS A 560 25.19 -4.34 -12.85
CA HIS A 560 25.22 -3.93 -11.46
C HIS A 560 24.21 -4.74 -10.63
N LEU A 561 22.98 -4.89 -11.10
CA LEU A 561 21.92 -5.63 -10.42
C LEU A 561 22.34 -7.09 -10.14
N ARG A 562 22.93 -7.77 -11.13
CA ARG A 562 23.47 -9.14 -10.98
C ARG A 562 24.55 -9.25 -9.90
N ARG A 563 25.40 -8.23 -9.76
CA ARG A 563 26.46 -8.21 -8.74
C ARG A 563 25.95 -7.77 -7.38
N ALA A 564 25.05 -6.79 -7.32
CA ALA A 564 24.60 -6.18 -6.07
C ALA A 564 23.58 -7.03 -5.34
N LEU A 565 22.62 -7.66 -6.05
CA LEU A 565 21.63 -8.48 -5.38
C LEU A 565 22.27 -9.76 -4.84
N PRO A 566 22.12 -10.04 -3.55
CA PRO A 566 22.83 -11.13 -2.88
C PRO A 566 22.11 -12.48 -3.06
N TYR A 567 21.64 -12.83 -4.26
CA TYR A 567 21.06 -14.16 -4.48
C TYR A 567 22.11 -15.27 -4.31
N ARG A 568 21.74 -16.34 -3.61
CA ARG A 568 22.56 -17.56 -3.51
C ARG A 568 22.74 -18.21 -4.88
N ASP A 569 21.64 -18.33 -5.63
CA ASP A 569 21.65 -18.73 -7.04
C ASP A 569 21.67 -17.49 -7.92
N THR A 570 22.83 -17.21 -8.52
CA THR A 570 23.03 -16.04 -9.39
C THR A 570 22.20 -16.09 -10.68
N ALA A 571 21.71 -17.29 -11.10
CA ALA A 571 20.87 -17.45 -12.27
C ALA A 571 19.44 -16.93 -12.08
N VAL A 572 19.03 -16.52 -10.87
CA VAL A 572 17.70 -15.94 -10.62
C VAL A 572 17.45 -14.71 -11.49
N ILE A 573 18.43 -13.81 -11.60
CA ILE A 573 18.28 -12.60 -12.41
C ILE A 573 18.18 -12.95 -13.90
N ASP A 574 18.92 -13.95 -14.38
CA ASP A 574 18.84 -14.37 -15.79
C ASP A 574 17.45 -14.98 -16.09
N ARG A 575 16.91 -15.82 -15.20
CA ARG A 575 15.54 -16.34 -15.32
C ARG A 575 14.48 -15.23 -15.30
N LEU A 576 14.65 -14.19 -14.49
CA LEU A 576 13.76 -13.04 -14.47
C LEU A 576 13.80 -12.27 -15.82
N THR A 577 14.99 -12.15 -16.43
CA THR A 577 15.18 -11.39 -17.68
C THR A 577 14.92 -12.21 -18.93
N ASP A 578 14.68 -13.53 -18.86
CA ASP A 578 14.37 -14.35 -20.05
C ASP A 578 13.16 -13.81 -20.81
N GLY A 579 12.11 -13.38 -20.11
CA GLY A 579 10.94 -12.77 -20.73
C GLY A 579 11.24 -11.47 -21.50
N LEU A 580 12.27 -10.72 -21.10
CA LEU A 580 12.70 -9.53 -21.85
C LEU A 580 13.33 -9.93 -23.19
N ARG A 581 14.11 -11.02 -23.23
CA ARG A 581 14.69 -11.57 -24.46
C ARG A 581 13.58 -12.07 -25.41
N GLU A 582 12.56 -12.74 -24.86
CA GLU A 582 11.39 -13.18 -25.62
C GLU A 582 10.62 -12.00 -26.22
N ALA A 583 10.56 -10.86 -25.52
CA ALA A 583 9.99 -9.62 -26.02
C ALA A 583 10.87 -8.89 -27.06
N GLY A 584 12.03 -9.46 -27.46
CA GLY A 584 12.96 -8.88 -28.43
C GLY A 584 13.81 -7.73 -27.86
N ILE A 585 13.96 -7.64 -26.55
CA ILE A 585 14.77 -6.62 -25.88
C ILE A 585 16.22 -7.11 -25.79
N SER A 586 17.16 -6.33 -26.34
CA SER A 586 18.59 -6.57 -26.17
C SER A 586 19.04 -6.14 -24.78
N LEU A 587 19.66 -7.07 -24.01
CA LEU A 587 20.08 -6.87 -22.61
C LEU A 587 21.58 -6.61 -22.52
#